data_cd544995a80319b4fb1b01e8df19edf3
#
_entry.id   cd544995a80319b4fb1b01e8df19edf3
#
_cell.length_a   1.000
_cell.length_b   1.000
_cell.length_c   1.000
_cell.angle_alpha   90.00
_cell.angle_beta   90.00
_cell.angle_gamma   90.00
#
_symmetry.space_group_name_H-M   'P 1'
#
loop_
_entity.id
_entity.type
_entity.pdbx_description
1 polymer ?
#
loop_
_entity_poly.entity_id
_entity_poly.type
_entity_poly.pdbx_seq_one_letter_code
_entity_poly.pdbx_strand_id
1 'polypeptide(L)'
;MKIVGLITEYNPFHAGHLYHMQQARELTGADYCVVLMSGSFVQRGEPAIFDKYLRTKTALLAGADLVLEIPVAFSTASAHEFAAYGVALLSAIGVDAVVFGSECGQIEILKQAAYALNHESAEFQERLRKGLKAGLTYPQARAKALGETQAGGTRVENVEDFHANTDVSNSHIWSSILNSPNNILGIEYLRAAEDLHSPMEFYTISREGSGYHEDTLADANFPSASAIRGIIRNSLSKDKDLLDILASHLPAVTHPAYTGAVPVFVDDFSGLLNATVLQMQATFSIADLSPELAARLTKPPYFPLSFEERIQALKTRQLTYTRVSRALLHLVLGMREEDISRWKDEGYALYARILGFRRQSSPLLSCLHKKNSIPLITKMADAAQSLAPSALALLEQEVYASHLYQTVRIKRGGVFQNEYTEGLVFV
;
A
#
# COMPACT_ATOMS: atom_id res chain seq x y z
N MET A 1 25.90 1.32 11.17
CA MET A 1 24.83 0.42 10.71
C MET A 1 23.73 1.33 10.17
N LYS A 2 23.57 1.36 8.84
CA LYS A 2 22.55 2.14 8.14
C LYS A 2 21.42 1.21 7.68
N ILE A 3 20.16 1.61 7.91
CA ILE A 3 18.97 0.80 7.63
C ILE A 3 18.11 1.53 6.63
N VAL A 4 17.78 0.88 5.50
CA VAL A 4 16.80 1.39 4.54
C VAL A 4 15.46 0.70 4.71
N GLY A 5 14.37 1.47 4.68
CA GLY A 5 12.99 1.01 4.73
C GLY A 5 12.32 1.05 3.36
N LEU A 6 11.55 0.03 3.04
CA LEU A 6 10.69 -0.05 1.86
C LEU A 6 9.26 -0.30 2.29
N ILE A 7 8.31 0.56 1.86
CA ILE A 7 6.88 0.40 2.12
C ILE A 7 6.26 -0.26 0.89
N THR A 8 5.65 -1.45 1.05
CA THR A 8 5.32 -2.32 -0.08
C THR A 8 4.02 -3.10 0.10
N GLU A 9 3.52 -3.69 -0.99
CA GLU A 9 2.45 -4.69 -0.99
C GLU A 9 2.95 -6.07 -1.44
N TYR A 10 3.88 -6.11 -2.39
CA TYR A 10 4.38 -7.34 -3.04
C TYR A 10 3.25 -8.29 -3.50
N ASN A 11 2.37 -7.77 -4.32
CA ASN A 11 1.10 -8.41 -4.69
C ASN A 11 1.00 -8.79 -6.19
N PRO A 12 1.75 -9.84 -6.69
CA PRO A 12 2.84 -10.56 -6.04
C PRO A 12 4.19 -9.82 -6.13
N PHE A 13 5.23 -10.37 -5.48
CA PHE A 13 6.62 -9.93 -5.67
C PHE A 13 7.07 -10.22 -7.10
N HIS A 14 7.71 -9.27 -7.77
CA HIS A 14 8.18 -9.40 -9.16
C HIS A 14 9.54 -8.72 -9.38
N ALA A 15 10.10 -8.85 -10.58
CA ALA A 15 11.44 -8.35 -10.90
C ALA A 15 11.62 -6.85 -10.64
N GLY A 16 10.59 -6.01 -10.87
CA GLY A 16 10.64 -4.59 -10.51
C GLY A 16 10.78 -4.34 -9.00
N HIS A 17 10.24 -5.21 -8.14
CA HIS A 17 10.46 -5.11 -6.70
C HIS A 17 11.86 -5.54 -6.29
N LEU A 18 12.43 -6.55 -6.96
CA LEU A 18 13.83 -6.95 -6.77
C LEU A 18 14.77 -5.80 -7.15
N TYR A 19 14.56 -5.19 -8.31
CA TYR A 19 15.31 -4.02 -8.76
C TYR A 19 15.22 -2.86 -7.75
N HIS A 20 14.00 -2.53 -7.30
CA HIS A 20 13.77 -1.50 -6.29
C HIS A 20 14.58 -1.76 -4.99
N MET A 21 14.57 -3.00 -4.51
CA MET A 21 15.32 -3.37 -3.29
C MET A 21 16.83 -3.26 -3.48
N GLN A 22 17.35 -3.63 -4.64
CA GLN A 22 18.78 -3.51 -4.98
C GLN A 22 19.20 -2.04 -5.08
N GLN A 23 18.43 -1.23 -5.82
CA GLN A 23 18.68 0.20 -5.96
C GLN A 23 18.57 0.94 -4.62
N ALA A 24 17.64 0.55 -3.75
CA ALA A 24 17.52 1.16 -2.42
C ALA A 24 18.79 0.97 -1.57
N ARG A 25 19.41 -0.20 -1.63
CA ARG A 25 20.69 -0.45 -0.94
C ARG A 25 21.83 0.35 -1.57
N GLU A 26 21.89 0.39 -2.89
CA GLU A 26 22.93 1.08 -3.64
C GLU A 26 22.90 2.59 -3.39
N LEU A 27 21.73 3.22 -3.53
CA LEU A 27 21.52 4.65 -3.32
C LEU A 27 21.83 5.11 -1.88
N THR A 28 21.46 4.28 -0.90
CA THR A 28 21.60 4.66 0.51
C THR A 28 22.90 4.17 1.14
N GLY A 29 23.58 3.20 0.54
CA GLY A 29 24.69 2.49 1.16
C GLY A 29 24.27 1.72 2.41
N ALA A 30 23.01 1.30 2.50
CA ALA A 30 22.46 0.67 3.70
C ALA A 30 23.01 -0.76 3.91
N ASP A 31 23.37 -1.07 5.16
CA ASP A 31 23.77 -2.40 5.59
C ASP A 31 22.58 -3.37 5.59
N TYR A 32 21.39 -2.89 5.95
CA TYR A 32 20.17 -3.68 6.08
C TYR A 32 18.97 -3.04 5.36
N CYS A 33 18.12 -3.92 4.82
CA CYS A 33 16.85 -3.55 4.16
C CYS A 33 15.68 -4.10 4.97
N VAL A 34 14.87 -3.20 5.52
CA VAL A 34 13.62 -3.50 6.22
C VAL A 34 12.45 -3.27 5.28
N VAL A 35 11.64 -4.29 5.09
CA VAL A 35 10.42 -4.23 4.30
C VAL A 35 9.23 -4.11 5.24
N LEU A 36 8.45 -3.05 5.07
CA LEU A 36 7.15 -2.87 5.70
C LEU A 36 6.07 -3.24 4.67
N MET A 37 5.35 -4.33 4.89
CA MET A 37 4.50 -4.96 3.89
C MET A 37 3.04 -5.06 4.36
N SER A 38 2.11 -4.74 3.48
CA SER A 38 0.66 -4.98 3.70
C SER A 38 0.40 -6.43 4.11
N GLY A 39 -0.47 -6.61 5.12
CA GLY A 39 -0.91 -7.92 5.59
C GLY A 39 -1.71 -8.70 4.55
N SER A 40 -2.84 -9.26 4.93
CA SER A 40 -3.68 -10.09 4.04
C SER A 40 -4.48 -9.29 3.01
N PHE A 41 -4.61 -7.98 3.19
CA PHE A 41 -5.33 -7.06 2.29
C PHE A 41 -4.46 -5.86 1.92
N VAL A 42 -4.71 -5.29 0.75
CA VAL A 42 -3.88 -4.25 0.13
C VAL A 42 -4.65 -2.94 -0.07
N GLN A 43 -3.94 -1.86 -0.34
CA GLN A 43 -4.46 -0.49 -0.37
C GLN A 43 -5.65 -0.28 -1.31
N ARG A 44 -5.75 -1.06 -2.37
CA ARG A 44 -6.89 -0.98 -3.30
C ARG A 44 -8.20 -1.52 -2.73
N GLY A 45 -8.20 -2.05 -1.50
CA GLY A 45 -9.36 -2.69 -0.88
C GLY A 45 -9.62 -4.09 -1.43
N GLU A 46 -8.57 -4.82 -1.76
CA GLU A 46 -8.61 -6.18 -2.31
C GLU A 46 -7.79 -7.11 -1.42
N PRO A 47 -8.06 -8.44 -1.43
CA PRO A 47 -7.16 -9.40 -0.83
C PRO A 47 -5.83 -9.40 -1.60
N ALA A 48 -4.72 -9.58 -0.90
CA ALA A 48 -3.48 -9.93 -1.56
C ALA A 48 -3.64 -11.28 -2.26
N ILE A 49 -3.08 -11.40 -3.48
CA ILE A 49 -3.28 -12.63 -4.28
C ILE A 49 -2.69 -13.88 -3.61
N PHE A 50 -1.64 -13.71 -2.80
CA PHE A 50 -1.05 -14.76 -1.97
C PHE A 50 -0.99 -14.30 -0.51
N ASP A 51 -1.00 -15.27 0.40
CA ASP A 51 -0.93 -14.99 1.84
C ASP A 51 0.37 -14.25 2.23
N LYS A 52 0.32 -13.58 3.37
CA LYS A 52 1.42 -12.73 3.84
C LYS A 52 2.70 -13.50 4.16
N TYR A 53 2.62 -14.76 4.61
CA TYR A 53 3.79 -15.57 4.94
C TYR A 53 4.56 -16.00 3.69
N LEU A 54 3.84 -16.37 2.62
CA LEU A 54 4.44 -16.61 1.31
C LEU A 54 5.14 -15.35 0.79
N ARG A 55 4.47 -14.19 0.83
CA ARG A 55 5.05 -12.92 0.38
C ARG A 55 6.25 -12.49 1.24
N THR A 56 6.21 -12.75 2.55
CA THR A 56 7.36 -12.57 3.44
C THR A 56 8.53 -13.43 3.01
N LYS A 57 8.29 -14.72 2.75
CA LYS A 57 9.33 -15.65 2.28
C LYS A 57 9.95 -15.19 0.96
N THR A 58 9.15 -14.72 0.01
CA THR A 58 9.67 -14.20 -1.27
C THR A 58 10.52 -12.96 -1.08
N ALA A 59 10.11 -12.03 -0.22
CA ALA A 59 10.89 -10.83 0.08
C ALA A 59 12.24 -11.15 0.73
N LEU A 60 12.26 -12.08 1.69
CA LEU A 60 13.49 -12.52 2.35
C LEU A 60 14.43 -13.25 1.39
N LEU A 61 13.92 -14.15 0.55
CA LEU A 61 14.70 -14.83 -0.50
C LEU A 61 15.29 -13.82 -1.50
N ALA A 62 14.55 -12.76 -1.81
CA ALA A 62 14.98 -11.70 -2.70
C ALA A 62 16.01 -10.73 -2.09
N GLY A 63 16.26 -10.80 -0.77
CA GLY A 63 17.30 -10.00 -0.12
C GLY A 63 16.83 -9.04 0.96
N ALA A 64 15.56 -9.00 1.34
CA ALA A 64 15.12 -8.29 2.54
C ALA A 64 15.73 -8.92 3.80
N ASP A 65 16.13 -8.11 4.78
CA ASP A 65 16.67 -8.58 6.04
C ASP A 65 15.59 -8.84 7.08
N LEU A 66 14.56 -8.01 7.07
CA LEU A 66 13.42 -8.04 7.98
C LEU A 66 12.15 -7.68 7.22
N VAL A 67 11.05 -8.36 7.53
CA VAL A 67 9.72 -8.02 7.03
C VAL A 67 8.79 -7.76 8.20
N LEU A 68 8.19 -6.57 8.20
CA LEU A 68 7.18 -6.09 9.15
C LEU A 68 5.81 -6.03 8.48
N GLU A 69 4.76 -6.11 9.28
CA GLU A 69 3.38 -6.04 8.81
C GLU A 69 2.76 -4.64 8.95
N ILE A 70 2.09 -4.20 7.88
CA ILE A 70 1.12 -3.09 7.96
C ILE A 70 -0.23 -3.69 8.32
N PRO A 71 -0.83 -3.37 9.49
CA PRO A 71 -2.14 -3.88 9.86
C PRO A 71 -3.23 -3.43 8.89
N VAL A 72 -4.29 -4.23 8.77
CA VAL A 72 -5.37 -4.04 7.79
C VAL A 72 -6.02 -2.66 7.86
N ALA A 73 -6.10 -2.07 9.04
CA ALA A 73 -6.63 -0.73 9.27
C ALA A 73 -5.92 0.34 8.43
N PHE A 74 -4.63 0.17 8.21
CA PHE A 74 -3.80 1.10 7.46
C PHE A 74 -3.36 0.55 6.09
N SER A 75 -3.23 -0.77 5.93
CA SER A 75 -2.91 -1.36 4.63
C SER A 75 -4.02 -1.20 3.60
N THR A 76 -5.27 -1.00 4.02
CA THR A 76 -6.44 -0.76 3.17
C THR A 76 -6.97 0.68 3.25
N ALA A 77 -6.17 1.60 3.78
CA ALA A 77 -6.55 2.99 3.95
C ALA A 77 -6.31 3.86 2.69
N SER A 78 -6.61 5.17 2.79
CA SER A 78 -6.24 6.14 1.76
C SER A 78 -4.72 6.22 1.60
N ALA A 79 -4.23 6.79 0.48
CA ALA A 79 -2.79 6.98 0.27
C ALA A 79 -2.15 7.79 1.41
N HIS A 80 -2.86 8.79 1.93
CA HIS A 80 -2.42 9.61 3.05
C HIS A 80 -2.22 8.79 4.34
N GLU A 81 -3.24 8.02 4.74
CA GLU A 81 -3.19 7.22 5.97
C GLU A 81 -2.22 6.03 5.88
N PHE A 82 -2.15 5.41 4.70
CA PHE A 82 -1.17 4.36 4.41
C PHE A 82 0.27 4.91 4.56
N ALA A 83 0.52 6.09 4.00
CA ALA A 83 1.81 6.76 4.09
C ALA A 83 2.13 7.18 5.52
N ALA A 84 1.18 7.79 6.23
CA ALA A 84 1.35 8.23 7.62
C ALA A 84 1.72 7.06 8.53
N TYR A 85 1.01 5.93 8.44
CA TYR A 85 1.35 4.72 9.18
C TYR A 85 2.76 4.23 8.83
N GLY A 86 3.09 4.14 7.53
CA GLY A 86 4.38 3.64 7.07
C GLY A 86 5.55 4.47 7.58
N VAL A 87 5.43 5.79 7.50
CA VAL A 87 6.45 6.72 8.00
C VAL A 87 6.54 6.68 9.52
N ALA A 88 5.40 6.67 10.23
CA ALA A 88 5.36 6.57 11.69
C ALA A 88 6.07 5.30 12.19
N LEU A 89 5.76 4.13 11.60
CA LEU A 89 6.35 2.86 12.01
C LEU A 89 7.86 2.82 11.74
N LEU A 90 8.28 3.17 10.53
CA LEU A 90 9.70 3.13 10.17
C LEU A 90 10.52 4.12 11.01
N SER A 91 9.99 5.31 11.31
CA SER A 91 10.61 6.25 12.25
C SER A 91 10.70 5.68 13.66
N ALA A 92 9.61 5.09 14.17
CA ALA A 92 9.54 4.55 15.54
C ALA A 92 10.53 3.40 15.78
N ILE A 93 10.86 2.62 14.75
CA ILE A 93 11.86 1.55 14.84
C ILE A 93 13.29 1.99 14.50
N GLY A 94 13.48 3.26 14.14
CA GLY A 94 14.80 3.84 13.91
C GLY A 94 15.44 3.47 12.57
N VAL A 95 14.64 3.41 11.50
CA VAL A 95 15.13 3.34 10.10
C VAL A 95 15.77 4.67 9.72
N ASP A 96 16.87 4.62 8.96
CA ASP A 96 17.65 5.82 8.62
C ASP A 96 17.19 6.46 7.30
N ALA A 97 16.67 5.67 6.36
CA ALA A 97 16.23 6.17 5.06
C ALA A 97 15.05 5.36 4.50
N VAL A 98 14.21 6.00 3.70
CA VAL A 98 13.13 5.36 2.92
C VAL A 98 13.38 5.57 1.45
N VAL A 99 13.26 4.51 0.65
CA VAL A 99 13.34 4.58 -0.81
C VAL A 99 12.01 4.10 -1.41
N PHE A 100 11.46 4.87 -2.32
CA PHE A 100 10.23 4.52 -3.03
C PHE A 100 10.37 4.73 -4.54
N GLY A 101 9.58 4.01 -5.32
CA GLY A 101 9.51 4.21 -6.76
C GLY A 101 8.50 5.32 -7.10
N SER A 102 8.83 6.17 -8.07
CA SER A 102 7.93 7.18 -8.62
C SER A 102 7.98 7.22 -10.15
N GLU A 103 6.93 7.71 -10.78
CA GLU A 103 6.91 7.87 -12.23
C GLU A 103 7.81 9.03 -12.69
N CYS A 104 7.95 10.07 -11.87
CA CYS A 104 8.80 11.20 -12.22
C CYS A 104 10.29 11.01 -11.89
N GLY A 105 10.65 10.11 -10.97
CA GLY A 105 12.02 9.82 -10.58
C GLY A 105 12.81 10.99 -9.94
N GLN A 106 12.17 12.13 -9.66
CA GLN A 106 12.82 13.36 -9.18
C GLN A 106 12.30 13.74 -7.80
N ILE A 107 13.12 13.49 -6.77
CA ILE A 107 12.73 13.68 -5.38
C ILE A 107 12.41 15.16 -5.05
N GLU A 108 13.13 16.11 -5.63
CA GLU A 108 12.93 17.53 -5.35
C GLU A 108 11.58 18.05 -5.85
N ILE A 109 11.09 17.55 -6.97
CA ILE A 109 9.75 17.88 -7.48
C ILE A 109 8.67 17.33 -6.53
N LEU A 110 8.85 16.11 -6.05
CA LEU A 110 7.91 15.50 -5.10
C LEU A 110 7.93 16.22 -3.75
N LYS A 111 9.09 16.68 -3.27
CA LYS A 111 9.21 17.52 -2.06
C LYS A 111 8.50 18.86 -2.23
N GLN A 112 8.64 19.51 -3.37
CA GLN A 112 7.93 20.77 -3.66
C GLN A 112 6.41 20.55 -3.65
N ALA A 113 5.91 19.46 -4.25
CA ALA A 113 4.51 19.10 -4.20
C ALA A 113 4.03 18.83 -2.77
N ALA A 114 4.79 18.07 -1.99
CA ALA A 114 4.49 17.75 -0.60
C ALA A 114 4.39 19.00 0.26
N TYR A 115 5.39 19.87 0.17
CA TYR A 115 5.42 21.16 0.89
C TYR A 115 4.21 22.04 0.55
N ALA A 116 3.91 22.22 -0.75
CA ALA A 116 2.79 23.03 -1.18
C ALA A 116 1.44 22.49 -0.71
N LEU A 117 1.32 21.18 -0.53
CA LEU A 117 0.11 20.51 -0.06
C LEU A 117 -0.01 20.45 1.48
N ASN A 118 1.09 20.59 2.22
CA ASN A 118 1.05 20.78 3.68
C ASN A 118 0.85 22.27 4.05
N HIS A 119 1.24 23.18 3.16
CA HIS A 119 1.15 24.63 3.39
C HIS A 119 0.17 25.28 2.38
N GLU A 120 -1.06 24.79 2.34
CA GLU A 120 -2.07 25.26 1.41
C GLU A 120 -2.37 26.76 1.61
N SER A 121 -2.05 27.58 0.60
CA SER A 121 -2.39 29.01 0.61
C SER A 121 -3.89 29.25 0.43
N ALA A 122 -4.39 30.41 0.86
CA ALA A 122 -5.77 30.81 0.63
C ALA A 122 -6.13 30.81 -0.89
N GLU A 123 -5.17 31.17 -1.74
CA GLU A 123 -5.31 31.15 -3.20
C GLU A 123 -5.46 29.72 -3.72
N PHE A 124 -4.64 28.77 -3.24
CA PHE A 124 -4.78 27.35 -3.58
C PHE A 124 -6.16 26.81 -3.21
N GLN A 125 -6.63 27.08 -1.99
CA GLN A 125 -7.94 26.63 -1.52
C GLN A 125 -9.11 27.22 -2.36
N GLU A 126 -9.00 28.49 -2.78
CA GLU A 126 -10.01 29.11 -3.66
C GLU A 126 -10.05 28.44 -5.03
N ARG A 127 -8.88 28.18 -5.63
CA ARG A 127 -8.74 27.49 -6.92
C ARG A 127 -9.27 26.05 -6.86
N LEU A 128 -8.95 25.34 -5.78
CA LEU A 128 -9.46 23.99 -5.51
C LEU A 128 -11.00 23.99 -5.47
N ARG A 129 -11.62 24.92 -4.71
CA ARG A 129 -13.07 25.06 -4.64
C ARG A 129 -13.70 25.38 -6.00
N LYS A 130 -13.07 26.26 -6.78
CA LYS A 130 -13.53 26.58 -8.16
C LYS A 130 -13.49 25.33 -9.05
N GLY A 131 -12.41 24.55 -9.00
CA GLY A 131 -12.29 23.29 -9.74
C GLY A 131 -13.37 22.27 -9.38
N LEU A 132 -13.63 22.08 -8.09
CA LEU A 132 -14.69 21.18 -7.60
C LEU A 132 -16.09 21.64 -8.03
N LYS A 133 -16.39 22.95 -7.94
CA LYS A 133 -17.66 23.52 -8.43
C LYS A 133 -17.83 23.36 -9.94
N ALA A 134 -16.74 23.38 -10.70
CA ALA A 134 -16.73 23.12 -12.14
C ALA A 134 -16.89 21.62 -12.50
N GLY A 135 -17.05 20.75 -11.49
CA GLY A 135 -17.29 19.30 -11.68
C GLY A 135 -16.01 18.48 -11.89
N LEU A 136 -14.84 19.02 -11.61
CA LEU A 136 -13.60 18.23 -11.59
C LEU A 136 -13.63 17.25 -10.41
N THR A 137 -12.97 16.11 -10.57
CA THR A 137 -12.69 15.22 -9.42
C THR A 137 -11.69 15.89 -8.48
N TYR A 138 -11.67 15.48 -7.20
CA TYR A 138 -10.76 16.07 -6.23
C TYR A 138 -9.27 16.02 -6.68
N PRO A 139 -8.74 14.90 -7.19
CA PRO A 139 -7.36 14.88 -7.72
C PRO A 139 -7.13 15.87 -8.87
N GLN A 140 -8.08 15.97 -9.80
CA GLN A 140 -7.98 16.90 -10.93
C GLN A 140 -8.04 18.37 -10.47
N ALA A 141 -8.94 18.69 -9.54
CA ALA A 141 -9.07 20.03 -8.99
C ALA A 141 -7.81 20.43 -8.20
N ARG A 142 -7.24 19.50 -7.41
CA ARG A 142 -6.02 19.67 -6.64
C ARG A 142 -4.81 19.90 -7.56
N ALA A 143 -4.65 19.08 -8.60
CA ALA A 143 -3.58 19.22 -9.59
C ALA A 143 -3.64 20.56 -10.32
N LYS A 144 -4.84 20.98 -10.73
CA LYS A 144 -5.06 22.27 -11.39
C LYS A 144 -4.75 23.44 -10.44
N ALA A 145 -5.25 23.39 -9.20
CA ALA A 145 -5.00 24.42 -8.22
C ALA A 145 -3.50 24.61 -7.92
N LEU A 146 -2.76 23.51 -7.79
CA LEU A 146 -1.33 23.54 -7.56
C LEU A 146 -0.57 24.14 -8.76
N GLY A 147 -0.88 23.67 -9.98
CA GLY A 147 -0.25 24.18 -11.20
C GLY A 147 -0.45 25.67 -11.42
N GLU A 148 -1.64 26.20 -11.12
CA GLU A 148 -1.96 27.61 -11.24
C GLU A 148 -1.34 28.47 -10.11
N THR A 149 -1.13 27.91 -8.91
CA THR A 149 -0.51 28.61 -7.78
C THR A 149 0.99 28.71 -7.95
N GLN A 150 1.63 27.65 -8.43
CA GLN A 150 3.07 27.62 -8.68
C GLN A 150 3.51 28.40 -9.93
N ALA A 151 2.59 28.62 -10.90
CA ALA A 151 2.89 29.45 -12.08
C ALA A 151 3.20 30.92 -11.75
N GLY A 152 2.81 31.38 -10.55
CA GLY A 152 3.07 32.76 -10.10
C GLY A 152 4.34 32.98 -9.29
N GLY A 153 5.10 31.96 -8.91
CA GLY A 153 6.08 32.16 -7.85
C GLY A 153 7.36 31.36 -7.80
N THR A 154 7.56 30.31 -8.53
CA THR A 154 8.88 29.64 -8.56
C THR A 154 9.00 28.84 -9.85
N ARG A 155 9.87 29.24 -10.73
CA ARG A 155 10.31 28.40 -11.84
C ARG A 155 10.91 27.14 -11.23
N VAL A 156 10.41 25.98 -11.60
CA VAL A 156 11.08 24.71 -11.33
C VAL A 156 12.38 24.76 -12.14
N GLU A 157 13.46 25.23 -11.51
CA GLU A 157 14.80 25.23 -12.10
C GLU A 157 15.21 23.75 -12.17
N ASN A 158 15.67 23.30 -13.36
CA ASN A 158 16.13 21.95 -13.69
C ASN A 158 15.07 20.92 -14.14
N VAL A 159 14.02 21.34 -14.86
CA VAL A 159 13.13 20.40 -15.60
C VAL A 159 13.61 20.26 -17.06
N GLU A 160 14.93 20.39 -17.31
CA GLU A 160 15.48 20.34 -18.69
C GLU A 160 15.31 18.98 -19.37
N ASP A 161 15.06 17.90 -18.61
CA ASP A 161 14.89 16.54 -19.17
C ASP A 161 13.41 16.07 -19.35
N PHE A 162 12.44 16.87 -18.95
CA PHE A 162 11.02 16.50 -19.11
C PHE A 162 10.40 17.15 -20.36
N HIS A 163 10.88 16.85 -21.54
CA HIS A 163 10.53 17.37 -22.87
C HIS A 163 11.28 18.62 -23.33
N ALA A 164 12.37 18.42 -24.01
CA ALA A 164 13.13 19.42 -24.75
C ALA A 164 12.40 20.03 -25.96
N ASN A 165 11.08 19.95 -26.09
CA ASN A 165 10.39 20.47 -27.28
C ASN A 165 8.90 20.74 -27.13
N THR A 166 8.40 21.36 -26.05
CA THR A 166 7.06 22.00 -26.12
C THR A 166 6.93 23.09 -25.02
N ASP A 167 6.26 24.19 -25.34
CA ASP A 167 5.69 25.17 -24.39
C ASP A 167 4.60 24.52 -23.52
N VAL A 168 4.98 23.53 -22.69
CA VAL A 168 4.07 22.86 -21.77
C VAL A 168 3.93 23.78 -20.55
N SER A 169 2.75 24.35 -20.36
CA SER A 169 2.48 25.17 -19.19
C SER A 169 2.70 24.35 -17.89
N ASN A 170 3.24 24.99 -16.84
CA ASN A 170 3.47 24.36 -15.50
C ASN A 170 2.26 23.55 -14.99
N SER A 171 1.04 23.91 -15.39
CA SER A 171 -0.19 23.20 -15.02
C SER A 171 -0.26 21.76 -15.55
N HIS A 172 0.31 21.49 -16.71
CA HIS A 172 0.35 20.12 -17.28
C HIS A 172 1.33 19.21 -16.55
N ILE A 173 2.49 19.75 -16.14
CA ILE A 173 3.50 19.01 -15.37
C ILE A 173 2.92 18.57 -14.02
N TRP A 174 2.34 19.51 -13.27
CA TRP A 174 1.71 19.20 -11.98
C TRP A 174 0.52 18.25 -12.12
N SER A 175 -0.25 18.38 -13.22
CA SER A 175 -1.34 17.45 -13.51
C SER A 175 -0.81 16.03 -13.73
N SER A 176 0.28 15.85 -14.47
CA SER A 176 0.91 14.53 -14.67
C SER A 176 1.42 13.97 -13.34
N ILE A 177 2.15 14.77 -12.54
CA ILE A 177 2.70 14.35 -11.26
C ILE A 177 1.60 13.89 -10.29
N LEU A 178 0.54 14.70 -10.12
CA LEU A 178 -0.53 14.43 -9.15
C LEU A 178 -1.61 13.44 -9.62
N ASN A 179 -1.53 12.96 -10.85
CA ASN A 179 -2.40 11.90 -11.37
C ASN A 179 -1.69 10.52 -11.44
N SER A 180 -0.39 10.48 -11.20
CA SER A 180 0.41 9.24 -11.25
C SER A 180 0.40 8.56 -9.87
N PRO A 181 -0.02 7.28 -9.77
CA PRO A 181 -0.27 6.64 -8.47
C PRO A 181 0.94 6.56 -7.54
N ASN A 182 2.14 6.29 -8.08
CA ASN A 182 3.33 6.18 -7.24
C ASN A 182 3.90 7.56 -6.88
N ASN A 183 3.76 8.58 -7.75
CA ASN A 183 4.04 9.96 -7.38
C ASN A 183 3.16 10.41 -6.22
N ILE A 184 1.85 10.09 -6.26
CA ILE A 184 0.91 10.41 -5.16
C ILE A 184 1.39 9.78 -3.86
N LEU A 185 1.72 8.49 -3.86
CA LEU A 185 2.24 7.80 -2.66
C LEU A 185 3.54 8.44 -2.17
N GLY A 186 4.49 8.72 -3.07
CA GLY A 186 5.74 9.39 -2.72
C GLY A 186 5.53 10.77 -2.08
N ILE A 187 4.60 11.55 -2.63
CA ILE A 187 4.21 12.85 -2.06
C ILE A 187 3.60 12.67 -0.66
N GLU A 188 2.72 11.69 -0.46
CA GLU A 188 2.12 11.45 0.85
C GLU A 188 3.16 10.93 1.88
N TYR A 189 4.19 10.17 1.47
CA TYR A 189 5.31 9.83 2.36
C TYR A 189 6.08 11.07 2.82
N LEU A 190 6.36 12.00 1.91
CA LEU A 190 7.08 13.24 2.22
C LEU A 190 6.23 14.17 3.10
N ARG A 191 4.92 14.25 2.86
CA ARG A 191 3.98 14.98 3.71
C ARG A 191 3.95 14.42 5.13
N ALA A 192 3.76 13.11 5.24
CA ALA A 192 3.77 12.42 6.53
C ALA A 192 5.10 12.60 7.27
N ALA A 193 6.22 12.62 6.55
CA ALA A 193 7.54 12.86 7.14
C ALA A 193 7.66 14.26 7.75
N GLU A 194 7.12 15.27 7.10
CA GLU A 194 7.07 16.64 7.62
C GLU A 194 6.14 16.73 8.83
N ASP A 195 4.90 16.22 8.73
CA ASP A 195 3.88 16.27 9.79
C ASP A 195 4.34 15.55 11.07
N LEU A 196 5.02 14.41 10.92
CA LEU A 196 5.54 13.60 12.02
C LEU A 196 6.96 13.98 12.48
N HIS A 197 7.56 15.02 11.87
CA HIS A 197 8.94 15.42 12.12
C HIS A 197 9.94 14.26 12.04
N SER A 198 9.76 13.42 11.02
CA SER A 198 10.58 12.21 10.83
C SER A 198 12.04 12.56 10.52
N PRO A 199 13.02 11.95 11.20
CA PRO A 199 14.45 12.19 10.93
C PRO A 199 14.97 11.41 9.72
N MET A 200 14.15 10.58 9.07
CA MET A 200 14.55 9.72 7.95
C MET A 200 14.86 10.53 6.69
N GLU A 201 15.85 10.07 5.94
CA GLU A 201 16.11 10.55 4.58
C GLU A 201 15.17 9.88 3.57
N PHE A 202 14.72 10.62 2.55
CA PHE A 202 13.82 10.09 1.52
C PHE A 202 14.47 10.16 0.14
N TYR A 203 14.42 9.03 -0.58
CA TYR A 203 14.93 8.88 -1.93
C TYR A 203 13.86 8.31 -2.85
N THR A 204 13.93 8.63 -4.13
CA THR A 204 13.07 8.01 -5.14
C THR A 204 13.89 7.43 -6.27
N ILE A 205 13.38 6.37 -6.87
CA ILE A 205 13.90 5.80 -8.11
C ILE A 205 12.83 5.90 -9.20
N SER A 206 13.26 6.12 -10.44
CA SER A 206 12.35 6.09 -11.57
C SER A 206 11.80 4.68 -11.76
N ARG A 207 10.51 4.54 -11.97
CA ARG A 207 9.89 3.27 -12.34
C ARG A 207 10.08 3.05 -13.83
N GLU A 208 11.04 2.22 -14.19
CA GLU A 208 11.22 1.77 -15.57
C GLU A 208 10.06 0.84 -15.97
N GLY A 209 9.40 1.12 -17.08
CA GLY A 209 8.28 0.32 -17.60
C GLY A 209 7.09 1.11 -18.14
N SER A 210 7.07 2.42 -17.97
CA SER A 210 6.09 3.32 -18.60
C SER A 210 6.80 4.47 -19.30
N GLY A 211 7.40 4.20 -20.47
CA GLY A 211 7.80 5.18 -21.47
C GLY A 211 8.86 6.22 -21.04
N TYR A 212 9.91 6.27 -21.79
CA TYR A 212 11.07 7.18 -21.83
C TYR A 212 12.34 6.67 -21.11
N HIS A 213 13.12 5.91 -21.80
CA HIS A 213 14.52 6.04 -22.19
C HIS A 213 15.01 4.73 -22.82
N GLU A 214 15.21 4.79 -24.11
CA GLU A 214 15.54 3.66 -25.00
C GLU A 214 17.03 3.24 -25.03
N ASP A 215 17.90 3.56 -24.08
CA ASP A 215 19.33 3.31 -24.34
C ASP A 215 20.16 2.54 -23.30
N THR A 216 19.61 2.12 -22.15
CA THR A 216 20.37 1.23 -21.25
C THR A 216 19.47 0.31 -20.43
N LEU A 217 19.26 -0.90 -20.86
CA LEU A 217 18.42 -2.00 -20.33
C LEU A 217 17.07 -2.18 -21.05
N ALA A 218 17.01 -1.90 -22.33
CA ALA A 218 15.80 -1.90 -23.18
C ALA A 218 15.10 -3.24 -23.40
N ASP A 219 15.48 -4.33 -22.73
CA ASP A 219 14.88 -5.66 -22.92
C ASP A 219 14.06 -6.18 -21.74
N ALA A 220 13.85 -5.39 -20.69
CA ALA A 220 13.08 -5.82 -19.53
C ALA A 220 11.75 -5.07 -19.42
N ASN A 221 10.79 -5.38 -20.27
CA ASN A 221 9.37 -5.10 -20.02
C ASN A 221 8.91 -5.93 -18.81
N PHE A 222 9.19 -5.46 -17.59
CA PHE A 222 8.70 -6.11 -16.37
C PHE A 222 7.18 -5.93 -16.28
N PRO A 223 6.39 -7.01 -16.35
CA PRO A 223 4.95 -6.88 -16.21
C PRO A 223 4.63 -6.33 -14.83
N SER A 224 3.68 -5.41 -14.75
CA SER A 224 3.22 -4.87 -13.47
C SER A 224 2.56 -5.97 -12.63
N ALA A 225 2.53 -5.79 -11.30
CA ALA A 225 1.82 -6.71 -10.41
C ALA A 225 0.36 -6.93 -10.82
N SER A 226 -0.32 -5.90 -11.33
CA SER A 226 -1.70 -6.01 -11.87
C SER A 226 -1.77 -6.88 -13.11
N ALA A 227 -0.82 -6.76 -14.03
CA ALA A 227 -0.74 -7.61 -15.21
C ALA A 227 -0.52 -9.08 -14.81
N ILE A 228 0.40 -9.34 -13.86
CA ILE A 228 0.66 -10.70 -13.35
C ILE A 228 -0.59 -11.30 -12.72
N ARG A 229 -1.33 -10.55 -11.88
CA ARG A 229 -2.61 -11.03 -11.31
C ARG A 229 -3.65 -11.36 -12.38
N GLY A 230 -3.72 -10.56 -13.45
CA GLY A 230 -4.57 -10.85 -14.62
C GLY A 230 -4.17 -12.13 -15.33
N ILE A 231 -2.86 -12.36 -15.55
CA ILE A 231 -2.34 -13.59 -16.14
C ILE A 231 -2.69 -14.81 -15.27
N ILE A 232 -2.47 -14.74 -13.96
CA ILE A 232 -2.82 -15.84 -13.02
C ILE A 232 -4.29 -16.16 -13.12
N ARG A 233 -5.18 -15.15 -13.01
CA ARG A 233 -6.65 -15.35 -13.09
C ARG A 233 -7.06 -16.03 -14.40
N ASN A 234 -6.56 -15.56 -15.53
CA ASN A 234 -6.92 -16.09 -16.85
C ASN A 234 -6.32 -17.47 -17.13
N SER A 235 -5.19 -17.82 -16.54
CA SER A 235 -4.51 -19.08 -16.77
C SER A 235 -5.06 -20.20 -15.90
N LEU A 236 -5.43 -19.91 -14.65
CA LEU A 236 -6.10 -20.88 -13.77
C LEU A 236 -7.47 -21.32 -14.31
N SER A 237 -8.17 -20.44 -15.03
CA SER A 237 -9.42 -20.83 -15.72
C SER A 237 -9.19 -21.82 -16.87
N LYS A 238 -7.94 -22.10 -17.26
CA LYS A 238 -7.53 -23.02 -18.33
C LYS A 238 -6.74 -24.22 -17.82
N ASP A 239 -6.83 -24.54 -16.53
CA ASP A 239 -6.15 -25.68 -15.87
C ASP A 239 -4.61 -25.69 -16.05
N LYS A 240 -3.98 -24.51 -16.17
CA LYS A 240 -2.52 -24.40 -16.22
C LYS A 240 -1.91 -24.45 -14.82
N ASP A 241 -0.74 -25.08 -14.71
CA ASP A 241 0.02 -25.07 -13.46
C ASP A 241 0.43 -23.63 -13.08
N LEU A 242 0.20 -23.28 -11.83
CA LEU A 242 0.54 -21.94 -11.30
C LEU A 242 2.05 -21.66 -11.36
N LEU A 243 2.88 -22.67 -11.10
CA LEU A 243 4.35 -22.50 -11.14
C LEU A 243 4.84 -22.21 -12.56
N ASP A 244 4.28 -22.88 -13.57
CA ASP A 244 4.62 -22.62 -14.97
C ASP A 244 4.25 -21.20 -15.41
N ILE A 245 3.09 -20.71 -14.89
CA ILE A 245 2.64 -19.33 -15.15
C ILE A 245 3.59 -18.32 -14.51
N LEU A 246 4.02 -18.58 -13.28
CA LEU A 246 4.83 -17.65 -12.49
C LEU A 246 6.29 -17.64 -12.91
N ALA A 247 6.83 -18.75 -13.39
CA ALA A 247 8.25 -18.92 -13.69
C ALA A 247 8.81 -17.88 -14.68
N SER A 248 7.98 -17.40 -15.62
CA SER A 248 8.37 -16.38 -16.60
C SER A 248 8.21 -14.93 -16.12
N HIS A 249 7.58 -14.70 -14.95
CA HIS A 249 7.20 -13.36 -14.49
C HIS A 249 7.80 -12.97 -13.13
N LEU A 250 8.30 -13.95 -12.39
CA LEU A 250 8.85 -13.75 -11.05
C LEU A 250 10.35 -14.07 -11.02
N PRO A 251 11.13 -13.40 -10.14
CA PRO A 251 12.54 -13.71 -9.98
C PRO A 251 12.74 -15.18 -9.58
N ALA A 252 13.66 -15.87 -10.25
CA ALA A 252 13.91 -17.30 -10.03
C ALA A 252 14.20 -17.67 -8.57
N VAL A 253 14.87 -16.79 -7.84
CA VAL A 253 15.18 -16.97 -6.41
C VAL A 253 13.92 -17.13 -5.53
N THR A 254 12.76 -16.63 -6.00
CA THR A 254 11.49 -16.70 -5.27
C THR A 254 10.64 -17.93 -5.61
N HIS A 255 10.93 -18.64 -6.71
CA HIS A 255 10.12 -19.77 -7.18
C HIS A 255 9.87 -20.85 -6.11
N PRO A 256 10.84 -21.22 -5.25
CA PRO A 256 10.59 -22.24 -4.23
C PRO A 256 9.53 -21.87 -3.18
N ALA A 257 9.22 -20.57 -3.04
CA ALA A 257 8.19 -20.10 -2.13
C ALA A 257 6.77 -20.35 -2.66
N TYR A 258 6.61 -20.51 -3.97
CA TYR A 258 5.30 -20.66 -4.61
C TYR A 258 4.81 -22.11 -4.75
N THR A 259 5.60 -23.10 -4.29
CA THR A 259 5.16 -24.49 -4.26
C THR A 259 3.94 -24.63 -3.36
N GLY A 260 2.81 -25.10 -3.91
CA GLY A 260 1.54 -25.20 -3.19
C GLY A 260 0.85 -23.87 -2.90
N ALA A 261 1.26 -22.79 -3.56
CA ALA A 261 0.65 -21.48 -3.42
C ALA A 261 -0.80 -21.49 -3.91
N VAL A 262 -1.69 -20.87 -3.14
CA VAL A 262 -3.11 -20.77 -3.45
C VAL A 262 -3.47 -19.30 -3.64
N PRO A 263 -3.81 -18.87 -4.85
CA PRO A 263 -4.22 -17.50 -5.11
C PRO A 263 -5.63 -17.23 -4.64
N VAL A 264 -5.85 -16.02 -4.09
CA VAL A 264 -7.14 -15.52 -3.61
C VAL A 264 -7.51 -14.26 -4.40
N PHE A 265 -8.76 -14.14 -4.79
CA PHE A 265 -9.28 -13.02 -5.56
C PHE A 265 -10.42 -12.32 -4.82
N VAL A 266 -10.73 -11.09 -5.20
CA VAL A 266 -11.75 -10.28 -4.55
C VAL A 266 -13.13 -10.95 -4.60
N ASP A 267 -13.48 -11.62 -5.70
CA ASP A 267 -14.77 -12.30 -5.85
C ASP A 267 -14.93 -13.54 -4.96
N ASP A 268 -13.85 -14.07 -4.40
CA ASP A 268 -13.93 -15.14 -3.41
C ASP A 268 -14.61 -14.68 -2.10
N PHE A 269 -14.66 -13.36 -1.87
CA PHE A 269 -15.35 -12.71 -0.74
C PHE A 269 -16.81 -12.34 -1.03
N SER A 270 -17.33 -12.63 -2.23
CA SER A 270 -18.69 -12.24 -2.64
C SER A 270 -19.78 -12.77 -1.71
N GLY A 271 -19.67 -14.02 -1.27
CA GLY A 271 -20.62 -14.61 -0.32
C GLY A 271 -20.63 -13.90 1.04
N LEU A 272 -19.45 -13.57 1.56
CA LEU A 272 -19.31 -12.83 2.81
C LEU A 272 -19.89 -11.41 2.68
N LEU A 273 -19.59 -10.71 1.60
CA LEU A 273 -20.12 -9.37 1.35
C LEU A 273 -21.65 -9.40 1.25
N ASN A 274 -22.22 -10.33 0.50
CA ASN A 274 -23.66 -10.46 0.35
C ASN A 274 -24.35 -10.73 1.70
N ALA A 275 -23.80 -11.62 2.53
CA ALA A 275 -24.31 -11.90 3.87
C ALA A 275 -24.23 -10.66 4.76
N THR A 276 -23.10 -9.93 4.75
CA THR A 276 -22.90 -8.73 5.55
C THR A 276 -23.88 -7.62 5.15
N VAL A 277 -24.10 -7.43 3.84
CA VAL A 277 -25.07 -6.42 3.34
C VAL A 277 -26.48 -6.72 3.82
N LEU A 278 -26.90 -8.01 3.82
CA LEU A 278 -28.23 -8.41 4.32
C LEU A 278 -28.38 -8.20 5.84
N GLN A 279 -27.27 -8.30 6.61
CA GLN A 279 -27.25 -8.09 8.05
C GLN A 279 -27.00 -6.63 8.44
N MET A 280 -26.69 -5.78 7.47
CA MET A 280 -26.29 -4.39 7.72
C MET A 280 -27.41 -3.62 8.43
N GLN A 281 -27.10 -3.15 9.64
CA GLN A 281 -27.94 -2.24 10.40
C GLN A 281 -27.35 -0.84 10.34
N ALA A 282 -28.21 0.18 10.28
CA ALA A 282 -27.81 1.57 10.15
C ALA A 282 -27.03 2.17 11.34
N THR A 283 -26.72 1.36 12.36
CA THR A 283 -26.22 1.83 13.67
C THR A 283 -24.72 1.97 13.76
N PHE A 284 -23.93 1.46 12.81
CA PHE A 284 -22.46 1.50 12.89
C PHE A 284 -21.87 2.35 11.79
N SER A 285 -20.96 3.27 12.14
CA SER A 285 -20.13 3.99 11.20
C SER A 285 -18.98 3.08 10.75
N ILE A 286 -19.10 2.51 9.57
CA ILE A 286 -18.02 1.73 8.92
C ILE A 286 -17.07 2.69 8.22
N ALA A 287 -15.79 2.48 8.38
CA ALA A 287 -14.75 3.26 7.74
C ALA A 287 -14.92 3.30 6.21
N ASP A 288 -14.68 4.45 5.60
CA ASP A 288 -14.87 4.72 4.16
C ASP A 288 -16.32 4.57 3.64
N LEU A 289 -17.28 4.09 4.43
CA LEU A 289 -18.67 3.88 4.02
C LEU A 289 -19.54 5.13 4.30
N SER A 290 -19.61 6.02 3.32
CA SER A 290 -20.47 7.21 3.46
C SER A 290 -21.96 6.85 3.56
N PRO A 291 -22.79 7.70 4.20
CA PRO A 291 -24.25 7.49 4.28
C PRO A 291 -24.90 7.32 2.90
N GLU A 292 -24.44 8.06 1.88
CA GLU A 292 -24.91 7.92 0.50
C GLU A 292 -24.59 6.54 -0.07
N LEU A 293 -23.34 6.06 0.12
CA LEU A 293 -22.92 4.75 -0.36
C LEU A 293 -23.68 3.63 0.36
N ALA A 294 -23.88 3.76 1.68
CA ALA A 294 -24.68 2.83 2.48
C ALA A 294 -26.13 2.75 1.99
N ALA A 295 -26.78 3.89 1.73
CA ALA A 295 -28.13 3.94 1.21
C ALA A 295 -28.27 3.30 -0.19
N ARG A 296 -27.26 3.47 -1.05
CA ARG A 296 -27.24 2.83 -2.38
C ARG A 296 -27.02 1.31 -2.27
N LEU A 297 -26.20 0.88 -1.31
CA LEU A 297 -25.88 -0.53 -1.07
C LEU A 297 -27.09 -1.33 -0.58
N THR A 298 -27.95 -0.72 0.24
CA THR A 298 -29.13 -1.36 0.85
C THR A 298 -30.44 -1.09 0.09
N LYS A 299 -30.38 -0.42 -1.07
CA LYS A 299 -31.57 -0.06 -1.84
C LYS A 299 -32.28 -1.31 -2.41
N PRO A 300 -33.59 -1.51 -2.12
CA PRO A 300 -34.37 -2.58 -2.75
C PRO A 300 -34.63 -2.34 -4.26
N PRO A 301 -34.84 -3.41 -5.06
CA PRO A 301 -34.71 -4.80 -4.68
C PRO A 301 -33.24 -5.21 -4.52
N TYR A 302 -32.96 -6.07 -3.53
CA TYR A 302 -31.63 -6.62 -3.31
C TYR A 302 -31.36 -7.77 -4.29
N PHE A 303 -30.20 -7.71 -4.96
CA PHE A 303 -29.69 -8.79 -5.77
C PHE A 303 -28.32 -9.24 -5.26
N PRO A 304 -28.06 -10.54 -5.11
CA PRO A 304 -26.72 -11.04 -4.85
C PRO A 304 -25.84 -10.78 -6.08
N LEU A 305 -24.71 -10.08 -5.85
CA LEU A 305 -23.72 -9.75 -6.88
C LEU A 305 -22.36 -10.31 -6.45
N SER A 306 -21.46 -10.54 -7.40
CA SER A 306 -20.07 -10.71 -7.06
C SER A 306 -19.50 -9.40 -6.46
N PHE A 307 -18.35 -9.50 -5.80
CA PHE A 307 -17.70 -8.31 -5.20
C PHE A 307 -17.39 -7.27 -6.27
N GLU A 308 -16.83 -7.73 -7.39
CA GLU A 308 -16.50 -6.87 -8.53
C GLU A 308 -17.74 -6.23 -9.16
N GLU A 309 -18.78 -7.00 -9.44
CA GLU A 309 -20.06 -6.48 -9.99
C GLU A 309 -20.66 -5.42 -9.06
N ARG A 310 -20.58 -5.62 -7.74
CA ARG A 310 -21.08 -4.65 -6.77
C ARG A 310 -20.27 -3.35 -6.78
N ILE A 311 -18.94 -3.43 -6.90
CA ILE A 311 -18.11 -2.22 -7.09
C ILE A 311 -18.55 -1.47 -8.36
N GLN A 312 -18.69 -2.19 -9.48
CA GLN A 312 -19.10 -1.59 -10.76
C GLN A 312 -20.49 -0.92 -10.69
N ALA A 313 -21.44 -1.53 -9.96
CA ALA A 313 -22.78 -0.98 -9.77
C ALA A 313 -22.81 0.29 -8.88
N LEU A 314 -21.86 0.41 -7.96
CA LEU A 314 -21.82 1.50 -6.98
C LEU A 314 -20.93 2.67 -7.39
N LYS A 315 -19.89 2.43 -8.22
CA LYS A 315 -18.96 3.47 -8.63
C LYS A 315 -19.62 4.60 -9.39
N THR A 316 -19.09 5.79 -9.22
CA THR A 316 -19.49 6.99 -9.95
C THR A 316 -18.24 7.79 -10.31
N ARG A 317 -18.40 8.95 -10.97
CA ARG A 317 -17.28 9.86 -11.21
C ARG A 317 -16.59 10.31 -9.91
N GLN A 318 -17.33 10.49 -8.82
CA GLN A 318 -16.82 10.94 -7.52
C GLN A 318 -16.45 9.76 -6.59
N LEU A 319 -17.08 8.61 -6.77
CA LEU A 319 -16.80 7.38 -6.05
C LEU A 319 -15.99 6.44 -6.94
N THR A 320 -14.65 6.53 -6.83
CA THR A 320 -13.73 5.72 -7.64
C THR A 320 -13.84 4.24 -7.28
N TYR A 321 -13.38 3.37 -8.18
CA TYR A 321 -13.30 1.92 -7.96
C TYR A 321 -12.65 1.58 -6.62
N THR A 322 -11.46 2.11 -6.36
CA THR A 322 -10.70 1.81 -5.14
C THR A 322 -11.39 2.31 -3.87
N ARG A 323 -12.07 3.45 -3.91
CA ARG A 323 -12.83 3.96 -2.77
C ARG A 323 -14.01 3.05 -2.44
N VAL A 324 -14.76 2.61 -3.45
CA VAL A 324 -15.88 1.68 -3.27
C VAL A 324 -15.36 0.33 -2.78
N SER A 325 -14.29 -0.19 -3.38
CA SER A 325 -13.70 -1.46 -2.97
C SER A 325 -13.28 -1.46 -1.50
N ARG A 326 -12.58 -0.41 -1.03
CA ARG A 326 -12.23 -0.25 0.39
C ARG A 326 -13.44 -0.23 1.30
N ALA A 327 -14.45 0.60 0.97
CA ALA A 327 -15.68 0.68 1.77
C ALA A 327 -16.39 -0.68 1.92
N LEU A 328 -16.47 -1.45 0.83
CA LEU A 328 -17.06 -2.80 0.85
C LEU A 328 -16.22 -3.79 1.65
N LEU A 329 -14.89 -3.71 1.53
CA LEU A 329 -13.98 -4.53 2.31
C LEU A 329 -14.07 -4.17 3.81
N HIS A 330 -14.08 -2.89 4.16
CA HIS A 330 -14.22 -2.43 5.54
C HIS A 330 -15.56 -2.88 6.15
N LEU A 331 -16.62 -2.90 5.35
CA LEU A 331 -17.91 -3.45 5.77
C LEU A 331 -17.79 -4.95 6.09
N VAL A 332 -17.14 -5.75 5.23
CA VAL A 332 -16.91 -7.19 5.46
C VAL A 332 -16.04 -7.43 6.70
N LEU A 333 -15.05 -6.57 6.92
CA LEU A 333 -14.12 -6.67 8.06
C LEU A 333 -14.67 -6.04 9.35
N GLY A 334 -15.84 -5.38 9.31
CA GLY A 334 -16.44 -4.71 10.48
C GLY A 334 -15.59 -3.56 11.01
N MET A 335 -14.79 -2.90 10.15
CA MET A 335 -13.87 -1.83 10.55
C MET A 335 -14.63 -0.54 10.85
N ARG A 336 -14.51 -0.04 12.09
CA ARG A 336 -15.23 1.15 12.53
C ARG A 336 -14.41 2.41 12.34
N GLU A 337 -15.05 3.49 11.94
CA GLU A 337 -14.43 4.81 11.79
C GLU A 337 -13.84 5.31 13.12
N GLU A 338 -14.54 5.08 14.24
CA GLU A 338 -14.10 5.48 15.59
C GLU A 338 -12.79 4.82 16.02
N ASP A 339 -12.60 3.53 15.66
CA ASP A 339 -11.38 2.79 15.99
C ASP A 339 -10.19 3.31 15.17
N ILE A 340 -10.40 3.52 13.88
CA ILE A 340 -9.37 4.08 13.00
C ILE A 340 -8.97 5.49 13.44
N SER A 341 -9.94 6.35 13.76
CA SER A 341 -9.67 7.70 14.27
C SER A 341 -8.85 7.66 15.56
N ARG A 342 -9.21 6.79 16.51
CA ARG A 342 -8.45 6.62 17.74
C ARG A 342 -7.00 6.20 17.50
N TRP A 343 -6.74 5.20 16.63
CA TRP A 343 -5.38 4.74 16.34
C TRP A 343 -4.54 5.81 15.64
N LYS A 344 -5.16 6.66 14.83
CA LYS A 344 -4.52 7.83 14.21
C LYS A 344 -4.13 8.87 15.27
N ASP A 345 -5.06 9.22 16.15
CA ASP A 345 -4.84 10.20 17.21
C ASP A 345 -3.77 9.74 18.21
N GLU A 346 -3.59 8.42 18.37
CA GLU A 346 -2.53 7.81 19.18
C GLU A 346 -1.18 7.71 18.44
N GLY A 347 -1.05 8.22 17.24
CA GLY A 347 0.21 8.31 16.47
C GLY A 347 0.44 7.18 15.46
N TYR A 348 -0.59 6.50 15.01
CA TYR A 348 -0.57 5.43 13.99
C TYR A 348 0.16 4.15 14.42
N ALA A 349 1.45 4.23 14.72
CA ALA A 349 2.32 3.07 14.95
C ALA A 349 2.35 2.69 16.44
N LEU A 350 1.42 1.85 16.86
CA LEU A 350 1.29 1.42 18.26
C LEU A 350 2.14 0.19 18.60
N TYR A 351 2.57 -0.56 17.60
CA TYR A 351 3.47 -1.72 17.70
C TYR A 351 4.10 -2.01 16.33
N ALA A 352 5.17 -2.78 16.30
CA ALA A 352 5.74 -3.35 15.09
C ALA A 352 5.67 -4.87 15.11
N ARG A 353 4.91 -5.48 14.20
CA ARG A 353 4.82 -6.93 14.07
C ARG A 353 5.83 -7.44 13.07
N ILE A 354 6.71 -8.35 13.51
CA ILE A 354 7.68 -9.04 12.67
C ILE A 354 7.01 -10.27 12.03
N LEU A 355 7.04 -10.36 10.70
CA LEU A 355 6.58 -11.53 9.95
C LEU A 355 7.71 -12.52 9.68
N GLY A 356 8.93 -12.04 9.53
CA GLY A 356 10.10 -12.89 9.31
C GLY A 356 11.38 -12.10 9.14
N PHE A 357 12.50 -12.79 9.20
CA PHE A 357 13.82 -12.22 8.98
C PHE A 357 14.85 -13.24 8.48
N ARG A 358 15.94 -12.76 7.87
CA ARG A 358 17.08 -13.58 7.49
C ARG A 358 17.93 -13.90 8.70
N ARG A 359 18.32 -15.16 8.88
CA ARG A 359 19.09 -15.60 10.06
C ARG A 359 20.41 -14.83 10.24
N GLN A 360 21.09 -14.52 9.14
CA GLN A 360 22.33 -13.73 9.15
C GLN A 360 22.14 -12.27 9.58
N SER A 361 20.90 -11.75 9.54
CA SER A 361 20.56 -10.38 9.91
C SER A 361 20.14 -10.24 11.38
N SER A 362 20.43 -11.22 12.24
CA SER A 362 20.16 -11.15 13.67
C SER A 362 20.75 -9.90 14.38
N PRO A 363 21.91 -9.33 13.98
CA PRO A 363 22.40 -8.08 14.56
C PRO A 363 21.45 -6.90 14.34
N LEU A 364 20.65 -6.90 13.26
CA LEU A 364 19.63 -5.89 13.01
C LEU A 364 18.59 -5.87 14.13
N LEU A 365 18.07 -7.03 14.56
CA LEU A 365 17.09 -7.12 15.64
C LEU A 365 17.62 -6.51 16.94
N SER A 366 18.88 -6.76 17.27
CA SER A 366 19.54 -6.16 18.45
C SER A 366 19.67 -4.66 18.34
N CYS A 367 19.89 -4.13 17.13
CA CYS A 367 19.91 -2.69 16.86
C CYS A 367 18.51 -2.08 17.01
N LEU A 368 17.50 -2.70 16.43
CA LEU A 368 16.13 -2.24 16.52
C LEU A 368 15.65 -2.22 17.97
N HIS A 369 15.93 -3.25 18.76
CA HIS A 369 15.59 -3.27 20.18
C HIS A 369 16.18 -2.11 21.00
N LYS A 370 17.29 -1.52 20.54
CA LYS A 370 17.89 -0.34 21.19
C LYS A 370 17.31 0.98 20.68
N LYS A 371 16.87 1.03 19.44
CA LYS A 371 16.40 2.24 18.76
C LYS A 371 14.88 2.43 18.84
N ASN A 372 14.11 1.32 18.91
CA ASN A 372 12.65 1.38 18.82
C ASN A 372 12.01 2.08 20.03
N SER A 373 10.95 2.79 19.75
CA SER A 373 10.09 3.46 20.75
C SER A 373 8.75 2.77 20.99
N ILE A 374 8.48 1.67 20.27
CA ILE A 374 7.20 0.93 20.30
C ILE A 374 7.44 -0.58 20.53
N PRO A 375 6.48 -1.34 21.04
CA PRO A 375 6.63 -2.79 21.22
C PRO A 375 6.90 -3.54 19.92
N LEU A 376 7.86 -4.48 19.92
CA LEU A 376 8.14 -5.40 18.83
C LEU A 376 7.45 -6.74 19.09
N ILE A 377 6.55 -7.16 18.22
CA ILE A 377 5.79 -8.40 18.35
C ILE A 377 6.40 -9.48 17.46
N THR A 378 6.95 -10.51 18.08
CA THR A 378 7.51 -11.70 17.41
C THR A 378 6.64 -12.94 17.63
N LYS A 379 5.87 -12.97 18.74
CA LYS A 379 4.94 -14.05 19.10
C LYS A 379 3.57 -13.47 19.40
N MET A 380 2.56 -13.93 18.71
CA MET A 380 1.19 -13.46 18.90
C MET A 380 0.61 -13.87 20.27
N ALA A 381 1.00 -15.02 20.80
CA ALA A 381 0.54 -15.50 22.10
C ALA A 381 0.92 -14.57 23.26
N ASP A 382 2.03 -13.83 23.14
CA ASP A 382 2.54 -12.96 24.19
C ASP A 382 2.06 -11.51 24.03
N ALA A 383 1.39 -11.18 22.93
CA ALA A 383 1.01 -9.81 22.56
C ALA A 383 0.07 -9.17 23.59
N ALA A 384 -0.92 -9.92 24.10
CA ALA A 384 -1.87 -9.43 25.10
C ALA A 384 -1.21 -8.97 26.41
N GLN A 385 -0.01 -9.48 26.73
CA GLN A 385 0.72 -9.11 27.94
C GLN A 385 1.62 -7.87 27.74
N SER A 386 1.96 -7.55 26.48
CA SER A 386 2.93 -6.51 26.16
C SER A 386 2.32 -5.26 25.54
N LEU A 387 1.08 -5.33 25.04
CA LEU A 387 0.41 -4.23 24.37
C LEU A 387 -0.59 -3.51 25.26
N ALA A 388 -0.65 -2.18 25.12
CA ALA A 388 -1.75 -1.39 25.64
C ALA A 388 -3.10 -1.78 24.98
N PRO A 389 -4.25 -1.56 25.62
CA PRO A 389 -5.54 -2.00 25.10
C PRO A 389 -5.86 -1.56 23.67
N SER A 390 -5.51 -0.33 23.31
CA SER A 390 -5.73 0.20 21.97
C SER A 390 -4.85 -0.49 20.92
N ALA A 391 -3.58 -0.71 21.23
CA ALA A 391 -2.65 -1.45 20.38
C ALA A 391 -3.07 -2.92 20.21
N LEU A 392 -3.56 -3.54 21.30
CA LEU A 392 -4.10 -4.90 21.24
C LEU A 392 -5.34 -4.97 20.35
N ALA A 393 -6.26 -4.02 20.45
CA ALA A 393 -7.44 -3.95 19.59
C ALA A 393 -7.07 -3.82 18.09
N LEU A 394 -6.04 -3.02 17.76
CA LEU A 394 -5.52 -2.93 16.40
C LEU A 394 -4.96 -4.27 15.91
N LEU A 395 -4.22 -4.97 16.76
CA LEU A 395 -3.67 -6.29 16.44
C LEU A 395 -4.77 -7.34 16.29
N GLU A 396 -5.78 -7.33 17.14
CA GLU A 396 -6.93 -8.26 17.06
C GLU A 396 -7.74 -8.03 15.77
N GLN A 397 -7.89 -6.80 15.32
CA GLN A 397 -8.49 -6.48 14.02
C GLN A 397 -7.69 -7.08 12.85
N GLU A 398 -6.35 -7.03 12.91
CA GLU A 398 -5.48 -7.69 11.91
C GLU A 398 -5.61 -9.21 11.96
N VAL A 399 -5.63 -9.81 13.16
CA VAL A 399 -5.84 -11.26 13.33
C VAL A 399 -7.17 -11.69 12.73
N TYR A 400 -8.24 -10.96 13.03
CA TYR A 400 -9.56 -11.22 12.45
C TYR A 400 -9.53 -11.16 10.92
N ALA A 401 -8.96 -10.12 10.36
CA ALA A 401 -8.83 -9.95 8.90
C ALA A 401 -8.03 -11.10 8.27
N SER A 402 -6.91 -11.47 8.88
CA SER A 402 -6.08 -12.59 8.42
C SER A 402 -6.84 -13.92 8.49
N HIS A 403 -7.53 -14.21 9.60
CA HIS A 403 -8.32 -15.44 9.71
C HIS A 403 -9.49 -15.47 8.71
N LEU A 404 -10.11 -14.32 8.43
CA LEU A 404 -11.16 -14.24 7.39
C LEU A 404 -10.58 -14.55 6.00
N TYR A 405 -9.41 -14.02 5.68
CA TYR A 405 -8.68 -14.34 4.45
C TYR A 405 -8.39 -15.85 4.36
N GLN A 406 -7.94 -16.47 5.47
CA GLN A 406 -7.65 -17.90 5.50
C GLN A 406 -8.90 -18.78 5.30
N THR A 407 -10.08 -18.37 5.81
CA THR A 407 -11.33 -19.11 5.56
C THR A 407 -11.70 -19.14 4.08
N VAL A 408 -11.42 -18.06 3.36
CA VAL A 408 -11.62 -18.01 1.90
C VAL A 408 -10.57 -18.85 1.17
N ARG A 409 -9.30 -18.77 1.60
CA ARG A 409 -8.19 -19.53 1.01
C ARG A 409 -8.38 -21.05 1.13
N ILE A 410 -8.96 -21.54 2.24
CA ILE A 410 -9.29 -22.96 2.42
C ILE A 410 -10.25 -23.47 1.32
N LYS A 411 -11.25 -22.69 0.93
CA LYS A 411 -12.19 -23.05 -0.12
C LYS A 411 -11.51 -23.28 -1.47
N ARG A 412 -10.31 -22.74 -1.65
CA ARG A 412 -9.46 -22.91 -2.82
C ARG A 412 -8.39 -24.00 -2.65
N GLY A 413 -8.49 -24.80 -1.59
CA GLY A 413 -7.54 -25.90 -1.31
C GLY A 413 -6.33 -25.48 -0.46
N GLY A 414 -6.32 -24.29 0.11
CA GLY A 414 -5.27 -23.87 1.04
C GLY A 414 -5.39 -24.52 2.42
N VAL A 415 -4.30 -24.57 3.16
CA VAL A 415 -4.26 -24.99 4.57
C VAL A 415 -4.43 -23.77 5.45
N PHE A 416 -5.25 -23.88 6.51
CA PHE A 416 -5.46 -22.79 7.47
C PHE A 416 -4.16 -22.44 8.23
N GLN A 417 -3.78 -21.18 8.17
CA GLN A 417 -2.67 -20.63 8.93
C GLN A 417 -3.24 -19.81 10.09
N ASN A 418 -3.02 -20.29 11.32
CA ASN A 418 -3.53 -19.63 12.51
C ASN A 418 -2.49 -18.64 13.03
N GLU A 419 -2.86 -17.37 13.12
CA GLU A 419 -1.98 -16.27 13.56
C GLU A 419 -1.31 -16.50 14.92
N TYR A 420 -1.97 -17.23 15.83
CA TYR A 420 -1.43 -17.50 17.17
C TYR A 420 -0.41 -18.64 17.21
N THR A 421 -0.41 -19.51 16.21
CA THR A 421 0.48 -20.67 16.12
C THR A 421 1.48 -20.57 14.99
N GLU A 422 1.25 -19.67 14.03
CA GLU A 422 2.19 -19.46 12.94
C GLU A 422 3.44 -18.77 13.45
N GLY A 423 4.58 -19.37 13.14
CA GLY A 423 5.89 -18.85 13.54
C GLY A 423 6.42 -17.77 12.59
N LEU A 424 7.54 -17.16 12.96
CA LEU A 424 8.28 -16.27 12.09
C LEU A 424 8.81 -17.03 10.85
N VAL A 425 8.79 -16.36 9.70
CA VAL A 425 9.42 -16.88 8.48
C VAL A 425 10.92 -16.64 8.56
N PHE A 426 11.72 -17.69 8.39
CA PHE A 426 13.17 -17.62 8.35
C PHE A 426 13.71 -18.04 6.98
N VAL A 427 14.79 -17.35 6.55
CA VAL A 427 15.58 -17.69 5.37
C VAL A 427 17.05 -17.63 5.71
#